data_06b891204a05e16cc035750c1bf38c83
#
_entry.id   06b891204a05e16cc035750c1bf38c83
#
_cell.length_a   1.000
_cell.length_b   1.000
_cell.length_c   1.000
_cell.angle_alpha   90.00
_cell.angle_beta   90.00
_cell.angle_gamma   90.00
#
_symmetry.space_group_name_H-M   'P 1'
#
loop_
_entity.id
_entity.type
_entity.pdbx_description
1 polymer ?
#
loop_
_entity_poly.entity_id
_entity_poly.type
_entity_poly.pdbx_seq_one_letter_code
_entity_poly.pdbx_strand_id
1 'polypeptide(L)'
;MSEGFNWTAEYAYEAQQLCAYETAELGYSSFCDLFTWQEWLGFEQVDDIQFQGQFGFSSPTGRAVGVGYVEEVVARLKHHLITSATATVNVTLDSMESTFPTNQVLNLDFSHDTNIASVLTAFGLTQFNEFVPADKAASENRTFVVSHMEPFACHLDIRLIDSPKPLHGDRNAHRKYASAYEQDGSKTQYVQFLLNQRTIPLGKSFAGCGQRSDGWCELGAFLEAQADALEKANSEFACYGEYEAPAYGAVTDGNIFA
;
A
#
# COMPACT_ATOMS: atom_id res chain seq x y z
N MET A 1 -13.01 9.83 37.91
CA MET A 1 -12.70 11.05 37.14
C MET A 1 -12.54 12.19 38.11
N SER A 2 -11.49 12.99 37.99
CA SER A 2 -11.30 14.17 38.84
C SER A 2 -12.42 15.17 38.58
N GLU A 3 -13.03 15.69 39.65
CA GLU A 3 -14.02 16.78 39.49
C GLU A 3 -13.40 17.95 38.75
N GLY A 4 -14.03 18.37 37.64
CA GLY A 4 -13.63 19.54 36.84
C GLY A 4 -12.98 19.26 35.52
N PHE A 5 -12.71 18.00 35.11
CA PHE A 5 -12.25 17.70 33.77
C PHE A 5 -13.46 17.46 32.85
N ASN A 6 -13.58 18.26 31.77
CA ASN A 6 -14.65 18.14 30.80
C ASN A 6 -14.12 17.45 29.54
N TRP A 7 -14.54 16.23 29.29
CA TRP A 7 -14.21 15.47 28.09
C TRP A 7 -14.87 16.12 26.87
N THR A 8 -14.06 16.38 25.86
CA THR A 8 -14.51 16.70 24.50
C THR A 8 -14.19 15.53 23.57
N ALA A 9 -14.78 15.48 22.38
CA ALA A 9 -14.41 14.47 21.37
C ALA A 9 -12.92 14.54 21.00
N GLU A 10 -12.37 15.76 20.93
CA GLU A 10 -10.95 16.00 20.66
C GLU A 10 -10.06 15.40 21.75
N TYR A 11 -10.33 15.70 23.03
CA TYR A 11 -9.56 15.10 24.13
C TYR A 11 -9.68 13.59 24.20
N ALA A 12 -10.84 13.01 23.84
CA ALA A 12 -10.99 11.57 23.77
C ALA A 12 -10.12 10.97 22.65
N TYR A 13 -10.11 11.58 21.48
CA TYR A 13 -9.28 11.17 20.35
C TYR A 13 -7.78 11.26 20.68
N GLU A 14 -7.32 12.39 21.25
CA GLU A 14 -5.94 12.55 21.71
C GLU A 14 -5.54 11.52 22.76
N ALA A 15 -6.42 11.20 23.70
CA ALA A 15 -6.16 10.20 24.72
C ALA A 15 -6.07 8.78 24.14
N GLN A 16 -6.84 8.48 23.07
CA GLN A 16 -6.72 7.22 22.34
C GLN A 16 -5.37 7.14 21.60
N GLN A 17 -4.91 8.22 20.98
CA GLN A 17 -3.57 8.27 20.36
C GLN A 17 -2.46 8.05 21.40
N LEU A 18 -2.57 8.66 22.59
CA LEU A 18 -1.58 8.48 23.66
C LEU A 18 -1.46 7.01 24.11
N CYS A 19 -2.55 6.24 24.08
CA CYS A 19 -2.50 4.79 24.34
C CYS A 19 -1.48 4.10 23.41
N ALA A 20 -1.56 4.37 22.11
CA ALA A 20 -0.69 3.74 21.12
C ALA A 20 0.78 4.18 21.28
N TYR A 21 1.02 5.49 21.39
CA TYR A 21 2.37 6.04 21.51
C TYR A 21 3.07 5.61 22.80
N GLU A 22 2.42 5.74 23.95
CA GLU A 22 3.01 5.32 25.23
C GLU A 22 3.24 3.82 25.30
N THR A 23 2.35 3.00 24.72
CA THR A 23 2.55 1.55 24.65
C THR A 23 3.76 1.21 23.80
N ALA A 24 3.96 1.89 22.66
CA ALA A 24 5.12 1.67 21.79
C ALA A 24 6.44 2.10 22.44
N GLU A 25 6.45 3.22 23.17
CA GLU A 25 7.66 3.79 23.76
C GLU A 25 7.98 3.23 25.15
N LEU A 26 6.96 3.03 25.99
CA LEU A 26 7.11 2.68 27.41
C LEU A 26 6.68 1.24 27.70
N GLY A 27 6.07 0.55 26.72
CA GLY A 27 5.52 -0.80 26.87
C GLY A 27 4.18 -0.87 27.59
N TYR A 28 3.61 0.26 28.00
CA TYR A 28 2.34 0.35 28.73
C TYR A 28 1.78 1.78 28.67
N SER A 29 0.45 1.91 28.62
CA SER A 29 -0.25 3.17 28.83
C SER A 29 -1.56 2.98 29.59
N SER A 30 -1.79 3.82 30.61
CA SER A 30 -3.06 3.84 31.35
C SER A 30 -4.21 4.47 30.53
N PHE A 31 -3.91 5.17 29.45
CA PHE A 31 -4.94 5.70 28.54
C PHE A 31 -5.68 4.59 27.80
N CYS A 32 -5.05 3.41 27.62
CA CYS A 32 -5.68 2.27 26.96
C CYS A 32 -6.92 1.76 27.70
N ASP A 33 -6.93 1.85 29.04
CA ASP A 33 -8.01 1.36 29.89
C ASP A 33 -9.20 2.32 30.00
N LEU A 34 -9.11 3.52 29.42
CA LEU A 34 -10.16 4.54 29.51
C LEU A 34 -11.31 4.29 28.54
N PHE A 35 -11.13 3.44 27.54
CA PHE A 35 -12.06 3.28 26.44
C PHE A 35 -12.58 1.84 26.34
N THR A 36 -13.84 1.74 25.91
CA THR A 36 -14.48 0.47 25.58
C THR A 36 -14.03 -0.04 24.21
N TRP A 37 -14.27 -1.32 23.93
CA TRP A 37 -13.98 -1.89 22.60
C TRP A 37 -14.72 -1.16 21.47
N GLN A 38 -15.94 -0.71 21.71
CA GLN A 38 -16.72 0.02 20.68
C GLN A 38 -16.10 1.40 20.37
N GLU A 39 -15.54 2.06 21.36
CA GLU A 39 -14.84 3.33 21.18
C GLU A 39 -13.52 3.13 20.44
N TRP A 40 -12.83 2.02 20.68
CA TRP A 40 -11.64 1.66 19.89
C TRP A 40 -11.96 1.35 18.42
N LEU A 41 -13.08 0.68 18.13
CA LEU A 41 -13.53 0.48 16.73
C LEU A 41 -13.87 1.82 16.06
N GLY A 42 -14.41 2.77 16.82
CA GLY A 42 -14.65 4.13 16.32
C GLY A 42 -13.35 4.88 16.00
N PHE A 43 -12.35 4.76 16.85
CA PHE A 43 -11.01 5.33 16.64
C PHE A 43 -10.35 4.76 15.38
N GLU A 44 -10.32 3.44 15.23
CA GLU A 44 -9.80 2.77 14.03
C GLU A 44 -10.49 3.29 12.76
N GLN A 45 -11.82 3.48 12.79
CA GLN A 45 -12.55 4.01 11.64
C GLN A 45 -12.17 5.47 11.32
N VAL A 46 -11.88 6.29 12.32
CA VAL A 46 -11.43 7.69 12.11
C VAL A 46 -10.08 7.69 11.38
N ASP A 47 -9.15 6.86 11.80
CA ASP A 47 -7.84 6.73 11.14
C ASP A 47 -7.99 6.19 9.71
N ASP A 48 -8.84 5.18 9.51
CA ASP A 48 -9.15 4.65 8.16
C ASP A 48 -9.67 5.74 7.22
N ILE A 49 -10.60 6.59 7.69
CA ILE A 49 -11.16 7.71 6.90
C ILE A 49 -10.07 8.72 6.56
N GLN A 50 -9.25 9.08 7.54
CA GLN A 50 -8.17 10.05 7.35
C GLN A 50 -7.15 9.54 6.33
N PHE A 51 -6.66 8.33 6.49
CA PHE A 51 -5.65 7.75 5.61
C PHE A 51 -6.19 7.52 4.19
N GLN A 52 -7.42 7.00 4.07
CA GLN A 52 -8.03 6.81 2.75
C GLN A 52 -8.25 8.13 2.03
N GLY A 53 -8.71 9.17 2.75
CA GLY A 53 -9.00 10.48 2.17
C GLY A 53 -7.76 11.32 1.85
N GLN A 54 -6.64 11.09 2.54
CA GLN A 54 -5.40 11.85 2.32
C GLN A 54 -4.39 11.10 1.43
N PHE A 55 -4.30 9.78 1.55
CA PHE A 55 -3.23 8.98 0.93
C PHE A 55 -3.74 7.83 0.09
N GLY A 56 -5.00 7.40 0.28
CA GLY A 56 -5.61 6.26 -0.38
C GLY A 56 -6.36 6.61 -1.67
N PHE A 57 -7.23 5.69 -2.08
CA PHE A 57 -8.00 5.78 -3.31
C PHE A 57 -9.12 6.83 -3.30
N SER A 58 -9.45 7.41 -2.15
CA SER A 58 -10.37 8.55 -2.05
C SER A 58 -9.66 9.90 -2.10
N SER A 59 -8.33 9.89 -2.15
CA SER A 59 -7.50 11.09 -2.29
C SER A 59 -7.29 11.45 -3.75
N PRO A 60 -7.44 12.71 -4.16
CA PRO A 60 -7.08 13.14 -5.51
C PRO A 60 -5.57 13.09 -5.78
N THR A 61 -4.75 13.02 -4.72
CA THR A 61 -3.28 13.01 -4.80
C THR A 61 -2.67 11.68 -4.36
N GLY A 62 -3.47 10.68 -4.02
CA GLY A 62 -2.99 9.41 -3.48
C GLY A 62 -1.95 8.73 -4.36
N ARG A 63 -2.19 8.63 -5.68
CA ARG A 63 -1.22 8.10 -6.63
C ARG A 63 -0.01 9.00 -6.80
N ALA A 64 -0.21 10.31 -6.86
CA ALA A 64 0.85 11.28 -7.09
C ALA A 64 1.93 11.26 -6.01
N VAL A 65 1.52 11.05 -4.75
CA VAL A 65 2.46 10.96 -3.61
C VAL A 65 3.31 9.69 -3.69
N GLY A 66 2.73 8.54 -4.08
CA GLY A 66 3.42 7.26 -4.07
C GLY A 66 4.13 6.90 -5.37
N VAL A 67 3.83 7.57 -6.50
CA VAL A 67 4.25 7.11 -7.83
C VAL A 67 5.76 7.18 -8.08
N GLY A 68 6.47 8.10 -7.44
CA GLY A 68 7.93 8.14 -7.55
C GLY A 68 8.58 6.84 -7.04
N TYR A 69 8.09 6.31 -5.92
CA TYR A 69 8.56 5.00 -5.44
C TYR A 69 8.19 3.84 -6.37
N VAL A 70 6.99 3.89 -6.98
CA VAL A 70 6.60 2.89 -8.01
C VAL A 70 7.57 2.93 -9.20
N GLU A 71 7.96 4.12 -9.66
CA GLU A 71 8.94 4.31 -10.74
C GLU A 71 10.28 3.67 -10.38
N GLU A 72 10.80 3.92 -9.17
CA GLU A 72 12.04 3.30 -8.70
C GLU A 72 11.95 1.78 -8.59
N VAL A 73 10.86 1.23 -8.04
CA VAL A 73 10.66 -0.23 -7.95
C VAL A 73 10.62 -0.86 -9.34
N VAL A 74 9.89 -0.26 -10.28
CA VAL A 74 9.82 -0.74 -11.67
C VAL A 74 11.20 -0.67 -12.34
N ALA A 75 11.97 0.38 -12.08
CA ALA A 75 13.33 0.54 -12.58
C ALA A 75 14.28 -0.56 -12.04
N ARG A 76 14.23 -0.83 -10.73
CA ARG A 76 14.98 -1.94 -10.10
C ARG A 76 14.58 -3.30 -10.66
N LEU A 77 13.29 -3.58 -10.85
CA LEU A 77 12.80 -4.82 -11.46
C LEU A 77 13.22 -5.01 -12.91
N LYS A 78 13.41 -3.92 -13.64
CA LYS A 78 13.91 -3.92 -15.03
C LYS A 78 15.42 -3.80 -15.14
N HIS A 79 16.14 -3.62 -14.03
CA HIS A 79 17.59 -3.39 -13.99
C HIS A 79 18.02 -2.20 -14.86
N HIS A 80 17.33 -1.07 -14.79
CA HIS A 80 17.72 0.15 -15.52
C HIS A 80 17.74 1.38 -14.61
N LEU A 81 18.54 2.37 -14.98
CA LEU A 81 18.64 3.65 -14.28
C LEU A 81 17.57 4.63 -14.78
N ILE A 82 17.09 5.52 -13.91
CA ILE A 82 16.14 6.57 -14.25
C ILE A 82 16.93 7.80 -14.68
N THR A 83 16.98 8.08 -15.99
CA THR A 83 17.79 9.17 -16.56
C THR A 83 17.01 10.43 -16.90
N SER A 84 15.69 10.40 -16.77
CA SER A 84 14.80 11.55 -16.99
C SER A 84 13.72 11.55 -15.91
N ALA A 85 13.43 12.70 -15.33
CA ALA A 85 12.35 12.85 -14.37
C ALA A 85 11.01 12.78 -15.09
N THR A 86 10.17 11.85 -14.64
CA THR A 86 8.79 11.67 -15.11
C THR A 86 7.78 11.81 -13.97
N ALA A 87 8.25 11.77 -12.72
CA ALA A 87 7.47 11.98 -11.52
C ALA A 87 8.31 12.75 -10.48
N THR A 88 8.27 12.33 -9.22
CA THR A 88 8.94 12.99 -8.08
C THR A 88 10.31 12.39 -7.75
N VAL A 89 10.87 11.57 -8.63
CA VAL A 89 12.19 10.92 -8.43
C VAL A 89 13.34 11.91 -8.54
N ASN A 90 14.40 11.64 -7.80
CA ASN A 90 15.63 12.44 -7.87
C ASN A 90 16.60 11.86 -8.91
N VAL A 91 16.49 12.33 -10.15
CA VAL A 91 17.33 11.87 -11.26
C VAL A 91 18.84 12.03 -10.99
N THR A 92 19.25 12.98 -10.16
CA THR A 92 20.67 13.10 -9.77
C THR A 92 21.17 11.87 -9.03
N LEU A 93 20.31 11.20 -8.28
CA LEU A 93 20.62 9.97 -7.57
C LEU A 93 20.31 8.74 -8.44
N ASP A 94 19.16 8.72 -9.10
CA ASP A 94 18.61 7.53 -9.75
C ASP A 94 19.22 7.26 -11.14
N SER A 95 19.98 8.21 -11.67
CA SER A 95 20.72 8.03 -12.94
C SER A 95 22.12 7.42 -12.77
N MET A 96 22.55 7.12 -11.54
CA MET A 96 23.88 6.60 -11.26
C MET A 96 23.83 5.28 -10.49
N GLU A 97 24.51 4.25 -10.96
CA GLU A 97 24.59 2.94 -10.31
C GLU A 97 25.19 3.01 -8.90
N SER A 98 25.99 4.02 -8.60
CA SER A 98 26.59 4.22 -7.27
C SER A 98 25.60 4.66 -6.20
N THR A 99 24.52 5.33 -6.58
CA THR A 99 23.48 5.86 -5.68
C THR A 99 22.14 5.15 -5.86
N PHE A 100 21.90 4.56 -7.02
CA PHE A 100 20.74 3.74 -7.34
C PHE A 100 21.16 2.41 -7.95
N PRO A 101 21.72 1.49 -7.14
CA PRO A 101 22.21 0.21 -7.66
C PRO A 101 21.05 -0.70 -8.08
N THR A 102 21.02 -1.11 -9.35
CA THR A 102 19.96 -1.91 -9.95
C THR A 102 20.16 -3.42 -9.88
N ASN A 103 21.36 -3.86 -9.43
CA ASN A 103 21.76 -5.27 -9.39
C ASN A 103 21.90 -5.82 -7.95
N GLN A 104 21.38 -5.13 -6.96
CA GLN A 104 21.40 -5.61 -5.58
C GLN A 104 20.32 -6.68 -5.34
N VAL A 105 20.67 -7.65 -4.48
CA VAL A 105 19.74 -8.71 -4.06
C VAL A 105 18.72 -8.19 -3.04
N LEU A 106 19.07 -7.14 -2.29
CA LEU A 106 18.26 -6.55 -1.25
C LEU A 106 18.37 -5.02 -1.31
N ASN A 107 17.24 -4.37 -1.41
CA ASN A 107 17.09 -2.92 -1.23
C ASN A 107 16.25 -2.69 0.02
N LEU A 108 16.65 -1.75 0.87
CA LEU A 108 15.95 -1.36 2.10
C LEU A 108 15.65 0.13 2.04
N ASP A 109 14.38 0.46 1.95
CA ASP A 109 13.91 1.83 1.92
C ASP A 109 13.13 2.10 3.22
N PHE A 110 13.43 3.21 3.90
CA PHE A 110 12.76 3.59 5.15
C PHE A 110 11.85 4.78 4.90
N SER A 111 10.65 4.70 5.45
CA SER A 111 9.61 5.69 5.20
C SER A 111 8.66 5.80 6.39
N HIS A 112 7.44 6.25 6.14
CA HIS A 112 6.37 6.46 7.10
C HIS A 112 5.15 5.60 6.72
N ASP A 113 4.22 5.42 7.66
CA ASP A 113 2.94 4.75 7.47
C ASP A 113 2.13 5.34 6.30
N THR A 114 1.93 6.66 6.30
CA THR A 114 1.22 7.39 5.24
C THR A 114 1.74 7.11 3.83
N ASN A 115 3.06 6.86 3.70
CA ASN A 115 3.67 6.56 2.42
C ASN A 115 3.33 5.14 1.95
N ILE A 116 3.11 4.18 2.85
CA ILE A 116 2.65 2.84 2.46
C ILE A 116 1.27 2.93 1.80
N ALA A 117 0.31 3.66 2.39
CA ALA A 117 -1.01 3.88 1.78
C ALA A 117 -0.90 4.46 0.37
N SER A 118 -0.08 5.52 0.21
CA SER A 118 0.14 6.17 -1.08
C SER A 118 0.81 5.25 -2.09
N VAL A 119 1.78 4.44 -1.67
CA VAL A 119 2.47 3.46 -2.53
C VAL A 119 1.52 2.36 -3.00
N LEU A 120 0.69 1.78 -2.10
CA LEU A 120 -0.32 0.79 -2.47
C LEU A 120 -1.33 1.37 -3.47
N THR A 121 -1.71 2.65 -3.28
CA THR A 121 -2.60 3.39 -4.18
C THR A 121 -1.93 3.66 -5.53
N ALA A 122 -0.67 4.07 -5.55
CA ALA A 122 0.09 4.35 -6.76
C ALA A 122 0.34 3.09 -7.61
N PHE A 123 0.61 1.95 -6.97
CA PHE A 123 0.62 0.65 -7.68
C PHE A 123 -0.73 0.28 -8.28
N GLY A 124 -1.84 0.87 -7.82
CA GLY A 124 -3.18 0.52 -8.28
C GLY A 124 -3.70 -0.77 -7.64
N LEU A 125 -3.39 -1.02 -6.37
CA LEU A 125 -3.88 -2.18 -5.63
C LEU A 125 -5.34 -1.95 -5.22
N THR A 126 -6.25 -1.97 -6.19
CA THR A 126 -7.67 -1.60 -6.06
C THR A 126 -8.46 -2.44 -5.06
N GLN A 127 -7.91 -3.54 -4.57
CA GLN A 127 -8.50 -4.28 -3.45
C GLN A 127 -8.57 -3.47 -2.14
N PHE A 128 -7.88 -2.33 -2.07
CA PHE A 128 -7.91 -1.39 -0.94
C PHE A 128 -8.73 -0.12 -1.23
N ASN A 129 -9.50 -0.09 -2.32
CA ASN A 129 -10.25 1.10 -2.73
C ASN A 129 -11.65 1.23 -2.13
N GLU A 130 -12.03 0.35 -1.20
CA GLU A 130 -13.35 0.41 -0.56
C GLU A 130 -13.51 1.72 0.23
N PHE A 131 -14.58 2.46 -0.05
CA PHE A 131 -14.87 3.71 0.66
C PHE A 131 -15.22 3.46 2.13
N VAL A 132 -14.55 4.17 3.03
CA VAL A 132 -14.83 4.13 4.48
C VAL A 132 -15.76 5.29 4.85
N PRO A 133 -17.01 5.03 5.25
CA PRO A 133 -17.99 6.07 5.54
C PRO A 133 -17.72 6.79 6.87
N ALA A 134 -17.99 8.10 6.91
CA ALA A 134 -17.92 8.91 8.15
C ALA A 134 -19.26 9.03 8.89
N ASP A 135 -20.38 8.71 8.24
CA ASP A 135 -21.75 8.91 8.74
C ASP A 135 -22.39 7.65 9.33
N LYS A 136 -21.73 6.52 9.27
CA LYS A 136 -22.17 5.22 9.79
C LYS A 136 -20.98 4.32 10.09
N ALA A 137 -21.22 3.26 10.85
CA ALA A 137 -20.20 2.25 11.09
C ALA A 137 -19.71 1.61 9.79
N ALA A 138 -18.39 1.48 9.63
CA ALA A 138 -17.78 0.83 8.50
C ALA A 138 -18.06 -0.69 8.52
N SER A 139 -17.93 -1.33 7.35
CA SER A 139 -18.03 -2.79 7.22
C SER A 139 -16.95 -3.48 8.05
N GLU A 140 -17.34 -4.51 8.83
CA GLU A 140 -16.37 -5.35 9.56
C GLU A 140 -15.43 -6.14 8.63
N ASN A 141 -15.84 -6.33 7.36
CA ASN A 141 -15.06 -7.05 6.35
C ASN A 141 -14.33 -6.12 5.38
N ARG A 142 -14.21 -4.83 5.71
CA ARG A 142 -13.49 -3.88 4.86
C ARG A 142 -12.02 -4.28 4.71
N THR A 143 -11.44 -3.98 3.57
CA THR A 143 -10.05 -4.30 3.26
C THR A 143 -9.09 -3.17 3.60
N PHE A 144 -9.58 -1.93 3.62
CA PHE A 144 -8.79 -0.78 4.05
C PHE A 144 -8.96 -0.61 5.57
N VAL A 145 -7.97 -1.06 6.31
CA VAL A 145 -7.91 -0.99 7.78
C VAL A 145 -6.49 -0.61 8.16
N VAL A 146 -6.29 0.63 8.61
CA VAL A 146 -4.96 1.20 8.90
C VAL A 146 -4.22 0.40 9.96
N SER A 147 -4.90 -0.02 11.02
CA SER A 147 -4.30 -0.84 12.08
C SER A 147 -3.76 -2.20 11.59
N HIS A 148 -4.26 -2.71 10.46
CA HIS A 148 -3.78 -3.93 9.82
C HIS A 148 -2.73 -3.68 8.74
N MET A 149 -2.83 -2.53 8.07
CA MET A 149 -1.96 -2.19 6.94
C MET A 149 -0.68 -1.52 7.40
N GLU A 150 -0.78 -0.64 8.39
CA GLU A 150 0.25 0.32 8.77
C GLU A 150 0.49 0.38 10.29
N PRO A 151 0.51 -0.77 11.02
CA PRO A 151 0.88 -0.78 12.44
C PRO A 151 2.34 -0.34 12.62
N PHE A 152 2.74 -0.03 13.85
CA PHE A 152 4.15 0.23 14.15
C PHE A 152 5.05 -0.87 13.60
N ALA A 153 6.17 -0.47 12.97
CA ALA A 153 7.10 -1.34 12.25
C ALA A 153 6.46 -2.08 11.06
N CYS A 154 5.41 -1.51 10.46
CA CYS A 154 4.84 -2.05 9.23
C CYS A 154 5.89 -2.07 8.10
N HIS A 155 5.74 -3.04 7.21
CA HIS A 155 6.64 -3.20 6.08
C HIS A 155 5.93 -3.76 4.85
N LEU A 156 6.34 -3.27 3.69
CA LEU A 156 5.95 -3.79 2.39
C LEU A 156 7.15 -4.48 1.75
N ASP A 157 7.08 -5.81 1.62
CA ASP A 157 8.10 -6.58 0.92
C ASP A 157 7.67 -6.79 -0.54
N ILE A 158 8.50 -6.40 -1.48
CA ILE A 158 8.35 -6.68 -2.91
C ILE A 158 9.44 -7.66 -3.30
N ARG A 159 9.05 -8.89 -3.66
CA ARG A 159 9.99 -9.98 -3.94
C ARG A 159 9.95 -10.35 -5.41
N LEU A 160 11.12 -10.40 -6.03
CA LEU A 160 11.32 -11.02 -7.33
C LEU A 160 11.72 -12.49 -7.13
N ILE A 161 10.97 -13.40 -7.74
CA ILE A 161 11.14 -14.84 -7.58
C ILE A 161 11.50 -15.43 -8.92
N ASP A 162 12.69 -16.01 -9.00
CA ASP A 162 13.13 -16.78 -10.17
C ASP A 162 12.66 -18.23 -10.09
N SER A 163 12.04 -18.72 -11.14
CA SER A 163 11.73 -20.14 -11.29
C SER A 163 12.32 -20.70 -12.58
N PRO A 164 12.94 -21.90 -12.54
CA PRO A 164 13.49 -22.54 -13.73
C PRO A 164 12.43 -22.87 -14.78
N LYS A 165 11.17 -22.99 -14.33
CA LYS A 165 10.00 -23.27 -15.17
C LYS A 165 8.79 -22.46 -14.69
N PRO A 166 7.76 -22.26 -15.52
CA PRO A 166 6.50 -21.69 -15.08
C PRO A 166 5.89 -22.52 -13.95
N LEU A 167 5.23 -21.83 -13.00
CA LEU A 167 4.58 -22.45 -11.85
C LEU A 167 3.06 -22.38 -12.00
N HIS A 168 2.40 -23.48 -11.66
CA HIS A 168 0.93 -23.52 -11.62
C HIS A 168 0.39 -22.55 -10.56
N GLY A 169 -0.66 -21.79 -10.88
CA GLY A 169 -1.24 -20.80 -9.96
C GLY A 169 -1.99 -21.38 -8.77
N ASP A 170 -2.38 -22.66 -8.82
CA ASP A 170 -3.10 -23.33 -7.72
C ASP A 170 -2.15 -24.17 -6.86
N ARG A 171 -1.73 -23.63 -5.75
CA ARG A 171 -0.92 -24.32 -4.73
C ARG A 171 -1.61 -25.56 -4.13
N ASN A 172 -2.92 -25.56 -4.05
CA ASN A 172 -3.66 -26.63 -3.37
C ASN A 172 -3.81 -27.87 -4.25
N ALA A 173 -3.78 -27.71 -5.57
CA ALA A 173 -3.88 -28.83 -6.51
C ALA A 173 -2.71 -29.81 -6.39
N HIS A 174 -1.55 -29.38 -5.84
CA HIS A 174 -0.29 -30.14 -5.90
C HIS A 174 0.45 -30.27 -4.56
N ARG A 175 -0.29 -30.27 -3.45
CA ARG A 175 0.26 -30.36 -2.09
C ARG A 175 1.22 -31.54 -1.83
N LYS A 176 1.22 -32.59 -2.67
CA LYS A 176 2.02 -33.81 -2.45
C LYS A 176 3.39 -33.83 -3.13
N TYR A 177 3.59 -33.06 -4.21
CA TYR A 177 4.83 -33.15 -5.00
C TYR A 177 5.21 -31.77 -5.53
N ALA A 178 6.38 -31.26 -5.12
CA ALA A 178 6.92 -29.97 -5.61
C ALA A 178 7.05 -29.96 -7.16
N SER A 179 7.44 -31.10 -7.75
CA SER A 179 7.60 -31.25 -9.21
C SER A 179 6.28 -31.17 -9.98
N ALA A 180 5.15 -31.46 -9.34
CA ALA A 180 3.83 -31.33 -9.98
C ALA A 180 3.32 -29.87 -10.05
N TYR A 181 4.01 -28.94 -9.39
CA TYR A 181 3.74 -27.51 -9.41
C TYR A 181 4.36 -26.81 -10.61
N GLU A 182 5.41 -27.39 -11.18
CA GLU A 182 6.08 -26.88 -12.38
C GLU A 182 5.25 -27.22 -13.63
N GLN A 183 5.20 -26.27 -14.56
CA GLN A 183 4.64 -26.46 -15.90
C GLN A 183 5.75 -26.53 -16.94
N ASP A 184 5.46 -27.09 -18.10
CA ASP A 184 6.40 -27.07 -19.24
C ASP A 184 6.58 -25.60 -19.70
N GLY A 185 7.83 -25.24 -19.91
CA GLY A 185 8.21 -23.87 -20.34
C GLY A 185 9.63 -23.49 -19.96
N SER A 186 9.99 -22.26 -20.27
CA SER A 186 11.28 -21.68 -19.94
C SER A 186 11.29 -21.06 -18.54
N LYS A 187 12.49 -20.62 -18.08
CA LYS A 187 12.65 -19.83 -16.86
C LYS A 187 11.65 -18.67 -16.83
N THR A 188 10.95 -18.54 -15.71
CA THR A 188 9.92 -17.53 -15.50
C THR A 188 10.18 -16.76 -14.20
N GLN A 189 9.91 -15.46 -14.19
CA GLN A 189 10.04 -14.59 -13.04
C GLN A 189 8.66 -14.18 -12.53
N TYR A 190 8.52 -14.13 -11.22
CA TYR A 190 7.29 -13.70 -10.53
C TYR A 190 7.57 -12.59 -9.57
N VAL A 191 6.57 -11.71 -9.39
CA VAL A 191 6.55 -10.70 -8.34
C VAL A 191 5.57 -11.12 -7.26
N GLN A 192 5.98 -10.99 -6.00
CA GLN A 192 5.15 -11.21 -4.83
C GLN A 192 5.18 -9.95 -3.96
N PHE A 193 4.01 -9.49 -3.53
CA PHE A 193 3.88 -8.43 -2.52
C PHE A 193 3.41 -9.03 -1.20
N LEU A 194 4.08 -8.62 -0.12
CA LEU A 194 3.65 -8.95 1.25
C LEU A 194 3.55 -7.66 2.05
N LEU A 195 2.40 -7.44 2.65
CA LEU A 195 2.20 -6.37 3.62
C LEU A 195 2.16 -7.00 5.02
N ASN A 196 3.10 -6.63 5.88
CA ASN A 196 3.23 -7.22 7.21
C ASN A 196 3.23 -8.76 7.16
N GLN A 197 4.03 -9.33 6.26
CA GLN A 197 4.16 -10.78 6.01
C GLN A 197 2.91 -11.48 5.43
N ARG A 198 1.85 -10.73 5.13
CA ARG A 198 0.64 -11.26 4.47
C ARG A 198 0.72 -11.01 2.97
N THR A 199 0.55 -12.06 2.17
CA THR A 199 0.54 -11.92 0.70
C THR A 199 -0.63 -11.05 0.25
N ILE A 200 -0.33 -10.04 -0.56
CA ILE A 200 -1.31 -9.27 -1.33
C ILE A 200 -1.57 -10.01 -2.63
N PRO A 201 -2.80 -10.54 -2.88
CA PRO A 201 -3.10 -11.25 -4.13
C PRO A 201 -3.16 -10.26 -5.29
N LEU A 202 -2.11 -10.21 -6.13
CA LEU A 202 -1.99 -9.23 -7.20
C LEU A 202 -3.07 -9.38 -8.29
N GLY A 203 -3.55 -10.60 -8.51
CA GLY A 203 -4.65 -10.85 -9.45
C GLY A 203 -6.01 -10.27 -9.05
N LYS A 204 -6.18 -9.77 -7.81
CA LYS A 204 -7.39 -9.02 -7.43
C LYS A 204 -7.42 -7.62 -8.04
N SER A 205 -6.26 -7.04 -8.26
CA SER A 205 -6.11 -5.68 -8.81
C SER A 205 -5.68 -5.69 -10.27
N PHE A 206 -4.89 -6.67 -10.68
CA PHE A 206 -4.33 -6.76 -12.02
C PHE A 206 -4.82 -8.01 -12.74
N ALA A 207 -5.73 -7.83 -13.71
CA ALA A 207 -6.32 -8.95 -14.45
C ALA A 207 -5.27 -9.84 -15.15
N GLY A 208 -4.17 -9.22 -15.65
CA GLY A 208 -3.05 -9.93 -16.30
C GLY A 208 -2.32 -10.91 -15.38
N CYS A 209 -2.39 -10.73 -14.05
CA CYS A 209 -1.79 -11.65 -13.08
C CYS A 209 -2.60 -12.94 -12.88
N GLY A 210 -3.84 -13.00 -13.36
CA GLY A 210 -4.73 -14.15 -13.20
C GLY A 210 -5.14 -14.44 -11.76
N GLN A 211 -5.98 -15.44 -11.59
CA GLN A 211 -6.48 -15.89 -10.28
C GLN A 211 -5.55 -16.98 -9.71
N ARG A 212 -4.46 -16.55 -9.06
CA ARG A 212 -3.48 -17.44 -8.46
C ARG A 212 -3.70 -17.56 -6.94
N SER A 213 -3.70 -18.77 -6.42
CA SER A 213 -3.84 -19.00 -4.96
C SER A 213 -2.59 -18.63 -4.16
N ASP A 214 -1.43 -18.50 -4.82
CA ASP A 214 -0.20 -17.98 -4.22
C ASP A 214 -0.13 -16.43 -4.20
N GLY A 215 -1.04 -15.77 -4.91
CA GLY A 215 -1.13 -14.31 -4.99
C GLY A 215 -0.06 -13.64 -5.84
N TRP A 216 0.80 -14.42 -6.52
CA TRP A 216 1.91 -13.91 -7.32
C TRP A 216 1.44 -13.39 -8.68
N CYS A 217 2.32 -12.67 -9.36
CA CYS A 217 2.13 -12.23 -10.74
C CYS A 217 3.38 -12.55 -11.55
N GLU A 218 3.24 -12.96 -12.80
CA GLU A 218 4.40 -13.01 -13.70
C GLU A 218 4.95 -11.60 -13.90
N LEU A 219 6.27 -11.46 -13.88
CA LEU A 219 6.94 -10.16 -13.95
C LEU A 219 6.49 -9.35 -15.17
N GLY A 220 6.37 -9.98 -16.35
CA GLY A 220 5.93 -9.29 -17.57
C GLY A 220 4.53 -8.71 -17.43
N ALA A 221 3.58 -9.48 -16.91
CA ALA A 221 2.20 -9.03 -16.69
C ALA A 221 2.11 -7.93 -15.62
N PHE A 222 2.94 -8.02 -14.57
CA PHE A 222 3.02 -6.96 -13.56
C PHE A 222 3.56 -5.65 -14.16
N LEU A 223 4.65 -5.72 -14.92
CA LEU A 223 5.25 -4.54 -15.55
C LEU A 223 4.31 -3.89 -16.59
N GLU A 224 3.54 -4.70 -17.31
CA GLU A 224 2.48 -4.20 -18.20
C GLU A 224 1.39 -3.46 -17.41
N ALA A 225 0.97 -4.00 -16.27
CA ALA A 225 -0.01 -3.35 -15.39
C ALA A 225 0.49 -2.03 -14.79
N GLN A 226 1.80 -1.81 -14.71
CA GLN A 226 2.42 -0.57 -14.23
C GLN A 226 2.78 0.42 -15.34
N ALA A 227 2.54 0.07 -16.61
CA ALA A 227 3.00 0.88 -17.76
C ALA A 227 2.39 2.31 -17.79
N ASP A 228 1.19 2.48 -17.25
CA ASP A 228 0.45 3.75 -17.21
C ASP A 228 0.40 4.39 -15.80
N ALA A 229 1.16 3.86 -14.83
CA ALA A 229 1.12 4.33 -13.44
C ALA A 229 1.48 5.83 -13.32
N LEU A 230 2.49 6.29 -14.06
CA LEU A 230 2.92 7.70 -14.07
C LEU A 230 1.85 8.62 -14.71
N GLU A 231 1.23 8.17 -15.80
CA GLU A 231 0.15 8.91 -16.48
C GLU A 231 -1.07 9.01 -15.56
N LYS A 232 -1.48 7.91 -14.91
CA LYS A 232 -2.58 7.90 -13.95
C LYS A 232 -2.34 8.77 -12.73
N ALA A 233 -1.11 8.82 -12.24
CA ALA A 233 -0.75 9.66 -11.10
C ALA A 233 -0.83 11.15 -11.43
N ASN A 234 -0.46 11.54 -12.67
CA ASN A 234 -0.42 12.93 -13.15
C ASN A 234 0.07 13.92 -12.09
N SER A 235 1.26 13.64 -11.54
CA SER A 235 1.78 14.26 -10.31
C SER A 235 1.84 15.79 -10.38
N GLU A 236 2.17 16.35 -11.55
CA GLU A 236 2.25 17.80 -11.72
C GLU A 236 0.87 18.44 -11.54
N PHE A 237 -0.15 17.92 -12.21
CA PHE A 237 -1.51 18.45 -12.08
C PHE A 237 -2.10 18.16 -10.70
N ALA A 238 -1.89 16.97 -10.15
CA ALA A 238 -2.39 16.58 -8.84
C ALA A 238 -1.83 17.48 -7.71
N CYS A 239 -0.56 17.93 -7.83
CA CYS A 239 0.09 18.75 -6.81
C CYS A 239 -0.06 20.26 -7.02
N TYR A 240 -0.20 20.72 -8.28
CA TYR A 240 -0.13 22.13 -8.62
C TYR A 240 -1.30 22.62 -9.48
N GLY A 241 -2.15 21.74 -9.96
CA GLY A 241 -3.33 22.07 -10.75
C GLY A 241 -4.46 22.66 -9.92
N GLU A 242 -5.39 23.33 -10.60
CA GLU A 242 -6.64 23.81 -10.00
C GLU A 242 -7.75 22.80 -10.26
N TYR A 243 -8.35 22.25 -9.20
CA TYR A 243 -9.48 21.32 -9.28
C TYR A 243 -10.39 21.44 -8.06
N GLU A 244 -11.64 21.02 -8.22
CA GLU A 244 -12.59 20.95 -7.10
C GLU A 244 -12.31 19.69 -6.27
N ALA A 245 -12.52 19.79 -4.95
CA ALA A 245 -12.42 18.62 -4.08
C ALA A 245 -13.46 17.57 -4.50
N PRO A 246 -13.08 16.27 -4.50
CA PRO A 246 -14.04 15.20 -4.78
C PRO A 246 -15.26 15.26 -3.85
N ALA A 247 -16.43 14.89 -4.36
CA ALA A 247 -17.63 14.81 -3.54
C ALA A 247 -17.45 13.73 -2.45
N TYR A 248 -18.10 13.95 -1.30
CA TYR A 248 -18.12 12.94 -0.24
C TYR A 248 -18.63 11.59 -0.78
N GLY A 249 -17.92 10.52 -0.49
CA GLY A 249 -18.21 9.17 -0.97
C GLY A 249 -17.61 8.83 -2.32
N ALA A 250 -16.95 9.77 -2.99
CA ALA A 250 -16.26 9.48 -4.23
C ALA A 250 -14.99 8.67 -3.97
N VAL A 251 -14.78 7.63 -4.76
CA VAL A 251 -13.51 6.93 -4.89
C VAL A 251 -12.87 7.41 -6.19
N THR A 252 -11.76 8.13 -6.05
CA THR A 252 -11.11 8.83 -7.18
C THR A 252 -10.08 7.99 -7.92
N ASP A 253 -9.98 6.69 -7.63
CA ASP A 253 -8.87 5.82 -8.05
C ASP A 253 -7.48 6.40 -7.65
N GLY A 254 -7.44 7.26 -6.63
CA GLY A 254 -6.22 7.94 -6.18
C GLY A 254 -5.75 9.06 -7.09
N ASN A 255 -6.56 9.50 -8.04
CA ASN A 255 -6.28 10.60 -8.95
C ASN A 255 -7.50 11.49 -9.21
N ILE A 256 -7.27 12.68 -9.77
CA ILE A 256 -8.31 13.70 -9.97
C ILE A 256 -9.25 13.41 -11.17
N PHE A 257 -8.88 12.49 -12.05
CA PHE A 257 -9.58 12.23 -13.33
C PHE A 257 -10.38 10.92 -13.32
N ALA A 258 -10.50 10.24 -12.20
CA ALA A 258 -11.23 8.98 -12.08
C ALA A 258 -12.76 9.19 -11.97
#